data_54e7f8f9f956fe592743f23c4eb6fa4a
#
_entry.id   54e7f8f9f956fe592743f23c4eb6fa4a
#
_cell.length_a   1.000
_cell.length_b   1.000
_cell.length_c   1.000
_cell.angle_alpha   90.00
_cell.angle_beta   90.00
_cell.angle_gamma   90.00
#
_symmetry.space_group_name_H-M   'P 1'
#
loop_
_entity.id
_entity.type
_entity.pdbx_description
1 polymer ?
#
loop_
_entity_poly.entity_id
_entity_poly.type
_entity_poly.pdbx_seq_one_letter_code
_entity_poly.pdbx_strand_id
1 'polypeptide(L)'
;MRIYQPVRGVGAALRENSFMIIDDAGVEIGQGGLEYRILRKMFEERPLDIEMTLNAHPAAIDTLYGALIARAERIKAENDNLPARLYTRCSIQDAARYNYFINMGFDDKDGVELFVLYVQENMTQRQNYPPIGTKCEDADLHTRARREEFLQRLKSLGDEPHAEEWLSEQMRSPVFAAKVVMYGSEFVGAVLVTGNQQEAVVQMIGVEPKWRGKGVGSALIDEVQLQLSGQKIPYLVVRTQRRNQRMLRMLKRCRFEWIRTEELLLGRDI
;
A
#
# COMPACT_ATOMS: atom_id res chain seq x y z
N MET A 1 -0.45 -1.16 37.60
CA MET A 1 -0.69 -1.40 36.17
C MET A 1 -0.32 -2.83 35.79
N ARG A 2 -1.09 -3.49 34.93
CA ARG A 2 -0.83 -4.85 34.41
C ARG A 2 -0.96 -4.84 32.90
N ILE A 3 -0.02 -5.51 32.21
CA ILE A 3 -0.06 -5.75 30.75
C ILE A 3 -0.49 -7.20 30.49
N TYR A 4 -1.32 -7.41 29.49
CA TYR A 4 -1.78 -8.73 29.09
C TYR A 4 -2.15 -8.79 27.60
N GLN A 5 -2.28 -10.00 27.06
CA GLN A 5 -2.79 -10.20 25.70
C GLN A 5 -4.32 -10.19 25.74
N PRO A 6 -4.99 -9.37 24.92
CA PRO A 6 -6.45 -9.31 24.86
C PRO A 6 -7.05 -10.61 24.29
N VAL A 7 -8.35 -10.81 24.49
CA VAL A 7 -9.08 -11.95 23.93
C VAL A 7 -9.15 -11.88 22.40
N ARG A 8 -9.18 -10.67 21.83
CA ARG A 8 -9.17 -10.40 20.39
C ARG A 8 -7.98 -9.51 20.07
N GLY A 9 -7.54 -9.53 18.80
CA GLY A 9 -6.50 -8.63 18.33
C GLY A 9 -6.92 -7.15 18.39
N VAL A 10 -5.94 -6.26 18.44
CA VAL A 10 -6.13 -4.79 18.40
C VAL A 10 -6.02 -4.34 16.94
N GLY A 11 -7.05 -3.68 16.42
CA GLY A 11 -7.11 -3.32 15.02
C GLY A 11 -7.13 -4.57 14.14
N ALA A 12 -6.25 -4.62 13.13
CA ALA A 12 -6.04 -5.79 12.27
C ALA A 12 -4.93 -6.72 12.79
N ALA A 13 -4.24 -6.35 13.88
CA ALA A 13 -3.20 -7.21 14.48
C ALA A 13 -3.80 -8.49 15.05
N LEU A 14 -3.09 -9.61 14.89
CA LEU A 14 -3.46 -10.86 15.52
C LEU A 14 -3.38 -10.77 17.05
N ARG A 15 -4.14 -11.61 17.76
CA ARG A 15 -4.16 -11.63 19.22
C ARG A 15 -2.75 -11.75 19.84
N GLU A 16 -1.92 -12.62 19.31
CA GLU A 16 -0.55 -12.87 19.78
C GLU A 16 0.39 -11.65 19.61
N ASN A 17 0.01 -10.73 18.73
CA ASN A 17 0.74 -9.50 18.45
C ASN A 17 0.09 -8.28 19.11
N SER A 18 -0.88 -8.50 20.01
CA SER A 18 -1.68 -7.44 20.63
C SER A 18 -1.49 -7.41 22.13
N PHE A 19 -1.48 -6.20 22.71
CA PHE A 19 -1.32 -5.96 24.13
C PHE A 19 -2.30 -4.92 24.62
N MET A 20 -2.74 -5.09 25.87
CA MET A 20 -3.58 -4.13 26.59
C MET A 20 -2.98 -3.87 27.96
N ILE A 21 -3.16 -2.66 28.47
CA ILE A 21 -2.78 -2.27 29.85
C ILE A 21 -4.03 -1.86 30.59
N ILE A 22 -4.18 -2.38 31.79
CA ILE A 22 -5.17 -1.96 32.77
C ILE A 22 -4.48 -1.30 33.96
N ASP A 23 -5.15 -0.35 34.59
CA ASP A 23 -4.75 0.21 35.86
C ASP A 23 -5.07 -0.73 37.05
N ASP A 24 -4.82 -0.27 38.26
CA ASP A 24 -5.08 -1.06 39.49
C ASP A 24 -6.58 -1.16 39.81
N ALA A 25 -7.41 -0.32 39.20
CA ALA A 25 -8.87 -0.39 39.28
C ALA A 25 -9.48 -1.32 38.22
N GLY A 26 -8.67 -1.88 37.31
CA GLY A 26 -9.11 -2.75 36.23
C GLY A 26 -9.61 -1.99 34.99
N VAL A 27 -9.38 -0.70 34.91
CA VAL A 27 -9.76 0.13 33.76
C VAL A 27 -8.69 0.04 32.67
N GLU A 28 -9.10 -0.14 31.42
CA GLU A 28 -8.20 -0.11 30.27
C GLU A 28 -7.64 1.32 30.09
N ILE A 29 -6.32 1.43 30.11
CA ILE A 29 -5.59 2.68 29.93
C ILE A 29 -4.65 2.66 28.73
N GLY A 30 -4.62 1.57 27.98
CA GLY A 30 -3.85 1.48 26.73
C GLY A 30 -4.00 0.17 26.02
N GLN A 31 -3.91 0.25 24.69
CA GLN A 31 -3.89 -0.91 23.80
C GLN A 31 -2.96 -0.66 22.61
N GLY A 32 -2.38 -1.73 22.08
CA GLY A 32 -1.52 -1.68 20.90
C GLY A 32 -1.35 -3.03 20.25
N GLY A 33 -0.92 -3.00 19.01
CA GLY A 33 -0.74 -4.22 18.23
C GLY A 33 0.28 -4.03 17.12
N LEU A 34 0.77 -5.16 16.60
CA LEU A 34 1.68 -5.25 15.47
C LEU A 34 1.06 -6.05 14.35
N GLU A 35 1.03 -5.45 13.17
CA GLU A 35 0.77 -6.13 11.92
C GLU A 35 2.08 -6.25 11.17
N TYR A 36 2.31 -7.35 10.46
CA TYR A 36 3.50 -7.47 9.64
C TYR A 36 3.21 -8.13 8.29
N ARG A 37 4.03 -7.76 7.32
CA ARG A 37 3.98 -8.27 5.95
C ARG A 37 5.38 -8.48 5.43
N ILE A 38 5.54 -9.44 4.52
CA ILE A 38 6.81 -9.68 3.83
C ILE A 38 6.66 -9.17 2.40
N LEU A 39 7.22 -8.00 2.14
CA LEU A 39 7.05 -7.24 0.90
C LEU A 39 8.32 -7.30 0.03
N ARG A 40 8.81 -8.51 -0.30
CA ARG A 40 10.06 -8.74 -1.04
C ARG A 40 10.08 -8.10 -2.44
N LYS A 41 8.92 -8.02 -3.10
CA LYS A 41 8.81 -7.44 -4.45
C LYS A 41 8.75 -5.92 -4.44
N MET A 42 8.26 -5.35 -3.35
CA MET A 42 8.11 -3.90 -3.18
C MET A 42 9.34 -3.29 -2.51
N PHE A 43 9.84 -3.89 -1.43
CA PHE A 43 10.93 -3.38 -0.59
C PHE A 43 12.02 -4.44 -0.42
N GLU A 44 12.90 -4.59 -1.43
CA GLU A 44 13.92 -5.65 -1.46
C GLU A 44 14.96 -5.53 -0.33
N GLU A 45 15.32 -4.30 0.05
CA GLU A 45 16.31 -4.06 1.10
C GLU A 45 15.78 -4.33 2.51
N ARG A 46 14.49 -4.09 2.74
CA ARG A 46 13.79 -4.27 4.01
C ARG A 46 12.43 -4.90 3.76
N PRO A 47 12.41 -6.20 3.46
CA PRO A 47 11.19 -6.88 3.05
C PRO A 47 10.21 -7.10 4.21
N LEU A 48 10.68 -7.17 5.46
CA LEU A 48 9.80 -7.35 6.61
C LEU A 48 9.31 -5.97 7.10
N ASP A 49 8.04 -5.71 6.84
CA ASP A 49 7.36 -4.46 7.14
C ASP A 49 6.44 -4.68 8.33
N ILE A 50 6.71 -3.99 9.46
CA ILE A 50 5.97 -4.16 10.72
C ILE A 50 5.31 -2.83 11.07
N GLU A 51 3.99 -2.81 11.04
CA GLU A 51 3.19 -1.64 11.43
C GLU A 51 2.79 -1.74 12.90
N MET A 52 3.08 -0.69 13.69
CA MET A 52 2.73 -0.59 15.09
C MET A 52 1.56 0.36 15.30
N THR A 53 0.49 -0.15 15.88
CA THR A 53 -0.57 0.64 16.47
C THR A 53 -0.29 0.80 17.96
N LEU A 54 -0.28 2.03 18.47
CA LEU A 54 -0.06 2.35 19.90
C LEU A 54 -1.01 3.47 20.30
N ASN A 55 -1.92 3.15 21.23
CA ASN A 55 -2.85 4.11 21.81
C ASN A 55 -2.92 3.87 23.32
N ALA A 56 -2.41 4.81 24.11
CA ALA A 56 -2.33 4.66 25.56
C ALA A 56 -2.33 5.99 26.28
N HIS A 57 -2.81 5.97 27.53
CA HIS A 57 -2.63 7.07 28.45
C HIS A 57 -1.13 7.34 28.66
N PRO A 58 -0.69 8.60 28.84
CA PRO A 58 0.72 8.93 29.03
C PRO A 58 1.45 8.09 30.09
N ALA A 59 0.78 7.73 31.17
CA ALA A 59 1.37 6.89 32.23
C ALA A 59 1.61 5.43 31.82
N ALA A 60 1.01 4.96 30.73
CA ALA A 60 1.08 3.57 30.26
C ALA A 60 1.85 3.40 28.95
N ILE A 61 2.10 4.50 28.23
CA ILE A 61 2.60 4.48 26.86
C ILE A 61 3.96 3.78 26.75
N ASP A 62 4.89 4.06 27.66
CA ASP A 62 6.25 3.51 27.61
C ASP A 62 6.25 2.00 27.93
N THR A 63 5.38 1.56 28.85
CA THR A 63 5.24 0.14 29.18
C THR A 63 4.67 -0.64 27.97
N LEU A 64 3.66 -0.09 27.31
CA LEU A 64 3.05 -0.69 26.13
C LEU A 64 4.02 -0.68 24.95
N TYR A 65 4.72 0.43 24.72
CA TYR A 65 5.75 0.55 23.71
C TYR A 65 6.84 -0.51 23.90
N GLY A 66 7.35 -0.69 25.11
CA GLY A 66 8.36 -1.72 25.41
C GLY A 66 7.90 -3.14 25.06
N ALA A 67 6.64 -3.48 25.36
CA ALA A 67 6.08 -4.78 25.01
C ALA A 67 5.95 -4.97 23.48
N LEU A 68 5.53 -3.92 22.76
CA LEU A 68 5.42 -3.95 21.30
C LEU A 68 6.81 -4.07 20.63
N ILE A 69 7.82 -3.37 21.13
CA ILE A 69 9.20 -3.51 20.62
C ILE A 69 9.71 -4.94 20.82
N ALA A 70 9.54 -5.50 22.03
CA ALA A 70 9.96 -6.87 22.31
C ALA A 70 9.25 -7.90 21.41
N ARG A 71 7.97 -7.66 21.07
CA ARG A 71 7.24 -8.51 20.12
C ARG A 71 7.71 -8.30 18.68
N ALA A 72 8.01 -7.07 18.27
CA ALA A 72 8.55 -6.79 16.94
C ALA A 72 9.88 -7.52 16.69
N GLU A 73 10.79 -7.53 17.68
CA GLU A 73 12.05 -8.28 17.60
C GLU A 73 11.81 -9.79 17.49
N ARG A 74 10.78 -10.33 18.17
CA ARG A 74 10.40 -11.74 18.02
C ARG A 74 9.84 -12.03 16.62
N ILE A 75 8.96 -11.16 16.09
CA ILE A 75 8.46 -11.29 14.72
C ILE A 75 9.63 -11.35 13.73
N LYS A 76 10.63 -10.49 13.89
CA LYS A 76 11.84 -10.53 13.08
C LYS A 76 12.57 -11.88 13.19
N ALA A 77 12.80 -12.37 14.40
CA ALA A 77 13.44 -13.67 14.63
C ALA A 77 12.63 -14.85 14.05
N GLU A 78 11.31 -14.81 14.14
CA GLU A 78 10.38 -15.80 13.58
C GLU A 78 10.36 -15.79 12.04
N ASN A 79 10.90 -14.74 11.39
CA ASN A 79 10.99 -14.56 9.94
C ASN A 79 12.44 -14.53 9.43
N ASP A 80 13.27 -15.47 9.87
CA ASP A 80 14.66 -15.69 9.42
C ASP A 80 15.55 -14.44 9.58
N ASN A 81 15.28 -13.59 10.56
CA ASN A 81 15.96 -12.32 10.78
C ASN A 81 16.03 -11.42 9.53
N LEU A 82 15.01 -11.44 8.70
CA LEU A 82 14.91 -10.53 7.56
C LEU A 82 15.12 -9.08 8.01
N PRO A 83 15.84 -8.27 7.21
CA PRO A 83 15.89 -6.83 7.46
C PRO A 83 14.49 -6.25 7.57
N ALA A 84 14.22 -5.61 8.70
CA ALA A 84 12.88 -5.16 9.04
C ALA A 84 12.81 -3.64 9.26
N ARG A 85 11.69 -3.05 8.87
CA ARG A 85 11.31 -1.70 9.27
C ARG A 85 10.09 -1.77 10.18
N LEU A 86 10.23 -1.28 11.38
CA LEU A 86 9.12 -1.02 12.30
C LEU A 86 8.65 0.41 12.09
N TYR A 87 7.36 0.60 11.85
CA TYR A 87 6.80 1.95 11.66
C TYR A 87 5.43 2.11 12.32
N THR A 88 5.03 3.35 12.51
CA THR A 88 3.69 3.73 12.97
C THR A 88 3.16 4.87 12.11
N ARG A 89 1.84 4.90 11.93
CA ARG A 89 1.16 6.00 11.24
C ARG A 89 1.02 7.20 12.16
N CYS A 90 1.30 8.37 11.63
CA CYS A 90 1.18 9.62 12.33
C CYS A 90 0.55 10.67 11.43
N SER A 91 -0.57 11.25 11.87
CA SER A 91 -1.14 12.42 11.20
C SER A 91 -0.12 13.55 11.18
N ILE A 92 -0.04 14.28 10.07
CA ILE A 92 0.81 15.48 9.95
C ILE A 92 0.44 16.58 10.97
N GLN A 93 -0.74 16.50 11.58
CA GLN A 93 -1.23 17.45 12.59
C GLN A 93 -0.99 16.97 14.02
N ASP A 94 -0.57 15.72 14.24
CA ASP A 94 -0.36 15.15 15.58
C ASP A 94 1.09 15.35 16.04
N ALA A 95 1.40 16.57 16.45
CA ALA A 95 2.72 16.93 16.95
C ALA A 95 3.12 16.16 18.22
N ALA A 96 2.17 15.79 19.08
CA ALA A 96 2.48 15.06 20.30
C ALA A 96 2.96 13.64 19.97
N ARG A 97 2.25 12.92 19.08
CA ARG A 97 2.65 11.61 18.59
C ARG A 97 3.96 11.66 17.82
N TYR A 98 4.12 12.64 16.93
CA TYR A 98 5.36 12.88 16.20
C TYR A 98 6.56 12.99 17.14
N ASN A 99 6.51 13.91 18.09
CA ASN A 99 7.61 14.14 19.04
C ASN A 99 7.91 12.91 19.90
N TYR A 100 6.87 12.18 20.34
CA TYR A 100 7.05 10.94 21.09
C TYR A 100 7.90 9.93 20.30
N PHE A 101 7.53 9.61 19.07
CA PHE A 101 8.23 8.61 18.29
C PHE A 101 9.62 9.06 17.82
N ILE A 102 9.81 10.35 17.49
CA ILE A 102 11.15 10.89 17.19
C ILE A 102 12.08 10.72 18.42
N ASN A 103 11.61 11.00 19.61
CA ASN A 103 12.37 10.80 20.86
C ASN A 103 12.67 9.31 21.13
N MET A 104 11.84 8.38 20.62
CA MET A 104 12.08 6.93 20.67
C MET A 104 13.01 6.43 19.53
N GLY A 105 13.62 7.33 18.76
CA GLY A 105 14.58 7.01 17.70
C GLY A 105 13.95 6.60 16.38
N PHE A 106 12.69 6.94 16.14
CA PHE A 106 12.07 6.81 14.81
C PHE A 106 12.49 7.99 13.93
N ASP A 107 12.53 7.76 12.62
CA ASP A 107 12.71 8.81 11.61
C ASP A 107 11.38 9.11 10.90
N ASP A 108 11.31 10.26 10.21
CA ASP A 108 10.18 10.72 9.39
C ASP A 108 10.47 10.67 7.89
N LYS A 109 11.41 9.81 7.49
CA LYS A 109 11.86 9.72 6.09
C LYS A 109 10.80 9.12 5.16
N ASP A 110 9.78 8.46 5.70
CA ASP A 110 8.71 7.84 4.93
C ASP A 110 7.34 8.47 5.23
N GLY A 111 6.41 8.31 4.29
CA GLY A 111 5.06 8.84 4.37
C GLY A 111 4.21 8.36 3.20
N VAL A 112 2.91 8.53 3.31
CA VAL A 112 1.96 8.31 2.21
C VAL A 112 1.84 9.58 1.40
N GLU A 113 2.32 9.53 0.17
CA GLU A 113 2.34 10.64 -0.77
C GLU A 113 1.16 10.57 -1.71
N LEU A 114 0.48 11.70 -1.90
CA LEU A 114 -0.59 11.87 -2.86
C LEU A 114 -0.06 12.50 -4.14
N PHE A 115 -0.31 11.81 -5.25
CA PHE A 115 0.00 12.30 -6.60
C PHE A 115 -1.26 12.37 -7.44
N VAL A 116 -1.32 13.36 -8.32
CA VAL A 116 -2.43 13.56 -9.25
C VAL A 116 -1.89 13.74 -10.67
N LEU A 117 -2.56 13.09 -11.61
CA LEU A 117 -2.38 13.32 -13.04
C LEU A 117 -3.65 13.95 -13.60
N TYR A 118 -3.51 15.10 -14.24
CA TYR A 118 -4.60 15.75 -14.98
C TYR A 118 -4.82 15.01 -16.28
N VAL A 119 -5.99 14.37 -16.41
CA VAL A 119 -6.35 13.62 -17.62
C VAL A 119 -6.64 14.63 -18.76
N GLN A 120 -5.94 14.48 -19.87
CA GLN A 120 -6.13 15.37 -21.02
C GLN A 120 -7.51 15.13 -21.64
N GLU A 121 -8.25 16.20 -21.88
CA GLU A 121 -9.50 16.10 -22.63
C GLU A 121 -9.23 15.67 -24.09
N ASN A 122 -10.13 14.83 -24.61
CA ASN A 122 -10.06 14.33 -26.00
C ASN A 122 -8.73 13.66 -26.37
N MET A 123 -8.13 12.96 -25.43
CA MET A 123 -6.94 12.15 -25.68
C MET A 123 -7.30 11.02 -26.67
N THR A 124 -6.66 11.02 -27.84
CA THR A 124 -6.92 10.04 -28.90
C THR A 124 -5.76 9.07 -29.13
N GLN A 125 -4.59 9.38 -28.55
CA GLN A 125 -3.38 8.59 -28.77
C GLN A 125 -2.59 8.43 -27.47
N ARG A 126 -1.90 7.30 -27.35
CA ARG A 126 -0.95 7.02 -26.27
C ARG A 126 0.31 7.88 -26.44
N GLN A 127 0.91 8.27 -25.33
CA GLN A 127 2.25 8.90 -25.32
C GLN A 127 3.34 7.82 -25.11
N ASN A 128 3.02 6.74 -24.40
CA ASN A 128 3.93 5.64 -24.15
C ASN A 128 3.35 4.34 -24.74
N TYR A 129 4.20 3.60 -25.42
CA TYR A 129 3.84 2.30 -25.97
C TYR A 129 4.49 1.20 -25.15
N PRO A 130 3.79 0.09 -24.92
CA PRO A 130 4.41 -1.09 -24.30
C PRO A 130 5.51 -1.65 -25.23
N PRO A 131 6.42 -2.49 -24.71
CA PRO A 131 7.48 -3.10 -25.51
C PRO A 131 6.95 -3.82 -26.75
N ILE A 132 7.74 -3.85 -27.82
CA ILE A 132 7.38 -4.56 -29.08
C ILE A 132 7.03 -6.01 -28.77
N GLY A 133 5.95 -6.49 -29.38
CA GLY A 133 5.43 -7.85 -29.18
C GLY A 133 4.50 -7.99 -27.97
N THR A 134 4.34 -6.95 -27.17
CA THR A 134 3.32 -6.95 -26.10
C THR A 134 2.02 -6.30 -26.59
N LYS A 135 0.91 -6.69 -25.96
CA LYS A 135 -0.43 -6.14 -26.18
C LYS A 135 -1.03 -5.69 -24.86
N CYS A 136 -1.59 -4.47 -24.82
CA CYS A 136 -2.39 -4.01 -23.70
C CYS A 136 -3.88 -4.22 -24.03
N GLU A 137 -4.62 -4.83 -23.13
CA GLU A 137 -6.03 -5.15 -23.30
C GLU A 137 -6.80 -5.06 -21.98
N ASP A 138 -8.13 -5.03 -22.06
CA ASP A 138 -8.97 -5.11 -20.89
C ASP A 138 -8.83 -6.49 -20.23
N ALA A 139 -8.79 -6.51 -18.89
CA ALA A 139 -8.81 -7.76 -18.15
C ALA A 139 -10.16 -8.47 -18.36
N ASP A 140 -10.13 -9.74 -18.69
CA ASP A 140 -11.36 -10.56 -18.73
C ASP A 140 -11.79 -10.90 -17.29
N LEU A 141 -12.88 -10.28 -16.83
CA LEU A 141 -13.44 -10.44 -15.47
C LEU A 141 -14.89 -10.96 -15.48
N HIS A 142 -15.37 -11.46 -16.59
CA HIS A 142 -16.78 -11.83 -16.76
C HIS A 142 -17.21 -13.01 -15.90
N THR A 143 -16.31 -13.93 -15.58
CA THR A 143 -16.62 -15.09 -14.74
C THR A 143 -15.81 -15.06 -13.43
N ARG A 144 -16.31 -15.75 -12.40
CA ARG A 144 -15.59 -15.90 -11.14
C ARG A 144 -14.19 -16.50 -11.37
N ALA A 145 -14.07 -17.53 -12.19
CA ALA A 145 -12.79 -18.17 -12.48
C ALA A 145 -11.79 -17.18 -13.11
N ARG A 146 -12.24 -16.30 -14.03
CA ARG A 146 -11.40 -15.24 -14.62
C ARG A 146 -10.99 -14.18 -13.61
N ARG A 147 -11.88 -13.80 -12.68
CA ARG A 147 -11.53 -12.89 -11.58
C ARG A 147 -10.50 -13.51 -10.66
N GLU A 148 -10.65 -14.76 -10.29
CA GLU A 148 -9.67 -15.50 -9.48
C GLU A 148 -8.31 -15.62 -10.19
N GLU A 149 -8.29 -15.91 -11.50
CA GLU A 149 -7.08 -15.91 -12.33
C GLU A 149 -6.40 -14.52 -12.33
N PHE A 150 -7.16 -13.45 -12.52
CA PHE A 150 -6.65 -12.09 -12.50
C PHE A 150 -6.04 -11.75 -11.13
N LEU A 151 -6.70 -12.13 -10.03
CA LEU A 151 -6.18 -11.93 -8.67
C LEU A 151 -4.88 -12.71 -8.43
N GLN A 152 -4.74 -13.94 -8.94
CA GLN A 152 -3.48 -14.68 -8.87
C GLN A 152 -2.36 -13.98 -9.66
N ARG A 153 -2.67 -13.40 -10.80
CA ARG A 153 -1.72 -12.59 -11.58
C ARG A 153 -1.33 -11.32 -10.82
N LEU A 154 -2.28 -10.61 -10.19
CA LEU A 154 -1.98 -9.46 -9.34
C LEU A 154 -1.10 -9.84 -8.16
N LYS A 155 -1.35 -10.98 -7.52
CA LYS A 155 -0.50 -11.52 -6.45
C LYS A 155 0.93 -11.79 -6.93
N SER A 156 1.14 -12.15 -8.21
CA SER A 156 2.49 -12.30 -8.77
C SER A 156 3.24 -10.97 -8.88
N LEU A 157 2.53 -9.85 -9.01
CA LEU A 157 3.12 -8.51 -9.14
C LEU A 157 3.43 -7.83 -7.81
N GLY A 158 2.58 -8.06 -6.82
CA GLY A 158 2.67 -7.53 -5.45
C GLY A 158 2.84 -8.66 -4.44
N ASP A 159 2.97 -8.29 -3.18
CA ASP A 159 3.11 -9.22 -2.07
C ASP A 159 1.78 -9.42 -1.30
N GLU A 160 0.77 -8.62 -1.61
CA GLU A 160 -0.53 -8.66 -0.92
C GLU A 160 -1.56 -9.45 -1.73
N PRO A 161 -2.20 -10.47 -1.12
CA PRO A 161 -3.32 -11.16 -1.72
C PRO A 161 -4.59 -10.32 -1.58
N HIS A 162 -5.39 -10.27 -2.63
CA HIS A 162 -6.74 -9.73 -2.58
C HIS A 162 -7.77 -10.86 -2.72
N ALA A 163 -8.88 -10.76 -1.99
CA ALA A 163 -9.98 -11.71 -2.10
C ALA A 163 -10.88 -11.38 -3.31
N GLU A 164 -11.62 -12.36 -3.78
CA GLU A 164 -12.56 -12.17 -4.91
C GLU A 164 -13.68 -11.18 -4.56
N GLU A 165 -14.10 -11.20 -3.32
CA GLU A 165 -15.11 -10.27 -2.78
C GLU A 165 -14.63 -8.82 -2.90
N TRP A 166 -13.37 -8.55 -2.59
CA TRP A 166 -12.76 -7.23 -2.75
C TRP A 166 -12.82 -6.79 -4.23
N LEU A 167 -12.40 -7.65 -5.18
CA LEU A 167 -12.44 -7.30 -6.60
C LEU A 167 -13.88 -7.07 -7.07
N SER A 168 -14.81 -7.92 -6.65
CA SER A 168 -16.23 -7.77 -6.97
C SER A 168 -16.83 -6.47 -6.42
N GLU A 169 -16.37 -5.99 -5.29
CA GLU A 169 -16.72 -4.68 -4.74
C GLU A 169 -16.13 -3.55 -5.60
N GLN A 170 -14.85 -3.64 -5.96
CA GLN A 170 -14.22 -2.65 -6.84
C GLN A 170 -14.94 -2.52 -8.19
N MET A 171 -15.40 -3.61 -8.77
CA MET A 171 -16.15 -3.63 -10.03
C MET A 171 -17.50 -2.91 -9.98
N ARG A 172 -18.05 -2.64 -8.79
CA ARG A 172 -19.27 -1.83 -8.62
C ARG A 172 -19.02 -0.33 -8.65
N SER A 173 -17.77 0.08 -8.70
CA SER A 173 -17.42 1.50 -8.76
C SER A 173 -17.95 2.16 -10.02
N PRO A 174 -18.50 3.39 -9.96
CA PRO A 174 -19.00 4.12 -11.13
C PRO A 174 -17.96 4.27 -12.26
N VAL A 175 -16.69 4.36 -11.88
CA VAL A 175 -15.55 4.30 -12.79
C VAL A 175 -14.74 3.06 -12.42
N PHE A 176 -14.57 2.16 -13.38
CA PHE A 176 -13.79 0.96 -13.23
C PHE A 176 -12.94 0.72 -14.48
N ALA A 177 -11.66 0.47 -14.30
CA ALA A 177 -10.75 0.05 -15.37
C ALA A 177 -9.78 -1.01 -14.85
N ALA A 178 -9.70 -2.13 -15.52
CA ALA A 178 -8.71 -3.17 -15.29
C ALA A 178 -8.02 -3.49 -16.60
N LYS A 179 -6.72 -3.17 -16.72
CA LYS A 179 -5.93 -3.40 -17.93
C LYS A 179 -4.81 -4.39 -17.63
N VAL A 180 -4.51 -5.23 -18.61
CA VAL A 180 -3.38 -6.16 -18.57
C VAL A 180 -2.47 -5.97 -19.77
N VAL A 181 -1.18 -6.20 -19.58
CA VAL A 181 -0.21 -6.30 -20.67
C VAL A 181 0.22 -7.76 -20.78
N MET A 182 0.14 -8.29 -21.99
CA MET A 182 0.51 -9.65 -22.34
C MET A 182 1.64 -9.67 -23.38
N TYR A 183 2.53 -10.65 -23.32
CA TYR A 183 3.48 -11.01 -24.37
C TYR A 183 3.19 -12.43 -24.81
N GLY A 184 2.47 -12.58 -25.94
CA GLY A 184 1.84 -13.86 -26.27
C GLY A 184 0.86 -14.30 -25.17
N SER A 185 1.10 -15.46 -24.56
CA SER A 185 0.34 -15.97 -23.41
C SER A 185 0.94 -15.55 -22.05
N GLU A 186 2.10 -14.90 -22.05
CA GLU A 186 2.78 -14.50 -20.84
C GLU A 186 2.19 -13.22 -20.27
N PHE A 187 1.86 -13.23 -18.98
CA PHE A 187 1.43 -12.04 -18.23
C PHE A 187 2.64 -11.15 -17.91
N VAL A 188 2.53 -9.85 -18.22
CA VAL A 188 3.61 -8.88 -18.12
C VAL A 188 3.35 -7.85 -17.02
N GLY A 189 2.11 -7.42 -16.87
CA GLY A 189 1.73 -6.44 -15.86
C GLY A 189 0.25 -6.09 -15.94
N ALA A 190 -0.23 -5.38 -14.92
CA ALA A 190 -1.61 -4.94 -14.84
C ALA A 190 -1.77 -3.63 -14.07
N VAL A 191 -2.91 -2.98 -14.29
CA VAL A 191 -3.40 -1.85 -13.49
C VAL A 191 -4.88 -2.04 -13.20
N LEU A 192 -5.28 -1.69 -11.99
CA LEU A 192 -6.67 -1.61 -11.54
C LEU A 192 -6.96 -0.19 -11.06
N VAL A 193 -8.03 0.40 -11.57
CA VAL A 193 -8.45 1.76 -11.26
C VAL A 193 -9.94 1.75 -10.94
N THR A 194 -10.32 2.47 -9.90
CA THR A 194 -11.73 2.71 -9.52
C THR A 194 -11.96 4.18 -9.25
N GLY A 195 -13.20 4.64 -9.27
CA GLY A 195 -13.47 6.04 -8.98
C GLY A 195 -14.91 6.46 -9.22
N ASN A 196 -15.08 7.74 -9.38
CA ASN A 196 -16.36 8.38 -9.65
C ASN A 196 -16.21 9.45 -10.76
N GLN A 197 -17.24 10.26 -10.99
CA GLN A 197 -17.21 11.30 -12.02
C GLN A 197 -16.21 12.44 -11.75
N GLN A 198 -15.67 12.55 -10.55
CA GLN A 198 -14.73 13.62 -10.18
C GLN A 198 -13.29 13.14 -10.27
N GLU A 199 -13.00 11.91 -9.84
CA GLU A 199 -11.64 11.37 -9.83
C GLU A 199 -11.64 9.85 -9.96
N ALA A 200 -10.58 9.33 -10.53
CA ALA A 200 -10.23 7.91 -10.54
C ALA A 200 -8.97 7.67 -9.70
N VAL A 201 -8.92 6.55 -9.00
CA VAL A 201 -7.82 6.18 -8.08
C VAL A 201 -7.19 4.89 -8.58
N VAL A 202 -5.88 4.88 -8.74
CA VAL A 202 -5.13 3.65 -9.00
C VAL A 202 -5.11 2.82 -7.72
N GLN A 203 -5.87 1.74 -7.71
CA GLN A 203 -5.92 0.78 -6.61
C GLN A 203 -4.68 -0.12 -6.60
N MET A 204 -4.22 -0.49 -7.79
CA MET A 204 -3.06 -1.34 -7.97
C MET A 204 -2.43 -1.12 -9.35
N ILE A 205 -1.11 -1.12 -9.39
CA ILE A 205 -0.34 -1.21 -10.63
C ILE A 205 0.93 -2.02 -10.39
N GLY A 206 1.22 -2.96 -11.26
CA GLY A 206 2.41 -3.79 -11.14
C GLY A 206 2.91 -4.28 -12.47
N VAL A 207 4.22 -4.58 -12.51
CA VAL A 207 4.93 -5.11 -13.66
C VAL A 207 5.85 -6.24 -13.21
N GLU A 208 5.79 -7.37 -13.90
CA GLU A 208 6.66 -8.52 -13.65
C GLU A 208 8.14 -8.10 -13.65
N PRO A 209 8.97 -8.62 -12.72
CA PRO A 209 10.35 -8.17 -12.52
C PRO A 209 11.17 -8.08 -13.82
N LYS A 210 11.09 -9.08 -14.69
CA LYS A 210 11.84 -9.12 -15.96
C LYS A 210 11.40 -8.10 -17.01
N TRP A 211 10.21 -7.50 -16.82
CA TRP A 211 9.64 -6.49 -17.70
C TRP A 211 9.75 -5.06 -17.11
N ARG A 212 10.26 -4.93 -15.90
CA ARG A 212 10.46 -3.61 -15.27
C ARG A 212 11.48 -2.76 -16.04
N GLY A 213 11.31 -1.45 -15.98
CA GLY A 213 12.19 -0.50 -16.67
C GLY A 213 11.96 -0.37 -18.18
N LYS A 214 11.11 -1.21 -18.77
CA LYS A 214 10.84 -1.26 -20.23
C LYS A 214 9.61 -0.45 -20.67
N GLY A 215 9.07 0.43 -19.82
CA GLY A 215 7.94 1.31 -20.17
C GLY A 215 6.55 0.73 -19.95
N VAL A 216 6.42 -0.54 -19.53
CA VAL A 216 5.12 -1.23 -19.33
C VAL A 216 4.19 -0.45 -18.40
N GLY A 217 4.69 -0.01 -17.22
CA GLY A 217 3.88 0.76 -16.27
C GLY A 217 3.37 2.09 -16.84
N SER A 218 4.19 2.79 -17.62
CA SER A 218 3.77 4.04 -18.28
C SER A 218 2.72 3.78 -19.35
N ALA A 219 2.87 2.69 -20.11
CA ALA A 219 1.87 2.30 -21.11
C ALA A 219 0.52 1.92 -20.47
N LEU A 220 0.53 1.24 -19.33
CA LEU A 220 -0.69 0.95 -18.56
C LEU A 220 -1.40 2.23 -18.09
N ILE A 221 -0.64 3.23 -17.61
CA ILE A 221 -1.20 4.52 -17.22
C ILE A 221 -1.81 5.25 -18.43
N ASP A 222 -1.15 5.23 -19.59
CA ASP A 222 -1.70 5.85 -20.81
C ASP A 222 -3.01 5.18 -21.27
N GLU A 223 -3.12 3.84 -21.17
CA GLU A 223 -4.37 3.13 -21.46
C GLU A 223 -5.51 3.55 -20.53
N VAL A 224 -5.20 3.70 -19.25
CA VAL A 224 -6.17 4.22 -18.28
C VAL A 224 -6.56 5.65 -18.64
N GLN A 225 -5.59 6.53 -18.94
CA GLN A 225 -5.89 7.92 -19.33
C GLN A 225 -6.79 8.01 -20.56
N LEU A 226 -6.58 7.18 -21.59
CA LEU A 226 -7.44 7.13 -22.77
C LEU A 226 -8.89 6.80 -22.40
N GLN A 227 -9.08 5.80 -21.55
CA GLN A 227 -10.42 5.43 -21.05
C GLN A 227 -11.05 6.56 -20.25
N LEU A 228 -10.32 7.16 -19.29
CA LEU A 228 -10.81 8.24 -18.44
C LEU A 228 -11.13 9.51 -19.24
N SER A 229 -10.32 9.82 -20.25
CA SER A 229 -10.58 10.93 -21.17
C SER A 229 -11.91 10.73 -21.92
N GLY A 230 -12.17 9.53 -22.44
CA GLY A 230 -13.46 9.19 -23.07
C GLY A 230 -14.65 9.30 -22.11
N GLN A 231 -14.43 9.07 -20.82
CA GLN A 231 -15.43 9.18 -19.76
C GLN A 231 -15.52 10.58 -19.14
N LYS A 232 -14.67 11.53 -19.58
CA LYS A 232 -14.55 12.89 -19.06
C LYS A 232 -14.21 12.97 -17.57
N ILE A 233 -13.40 12.01 -17.08
CA ILE A 233 -12.90 12.01 -15.70
C ILE A 233 -11.63 12.88 -15.66
N PRO A 234 -11.59 13.95 -14.87
CA PRO A 234 -10.52 14.95 -14.98
C PRO A 234 -9.21 14.54 -14.27
N TYR A 235 -9.27 13.64 -13.27
CA TYR A 235 -8.13 13.33 -12.42
C TYR A 235 -7.90 11.84 -12.29
N LEU A 236 -6.62 11.44 -12.37
CA LEU A 236 -6.14 10.12 -11.95
C LEU A 236 -5.22 10.30 -10.73
N VAL A 237 -5.59 9.67 -9.64
CA VAL A 237 -4.96 9.83 -8.32
C VAL A 237 -4.17 8.57 -7.97
N VAL A 238 -2.99 8.75 -7.39
CA VAL A 238 -2.15 7.65 -6.85
C VAL A 238 -1.71 8.01 -5.44
N ARG A 239 -1.83 7.05 -4.52
CA ARG A 239 -1.22 7.07 -3.19
C ARG A 239 -0.08 6.06 -3.15
N THR A 240 1.07 6.48 -2.67
CA THR A 240 2.22 5.57 -2.55
C THR A 240 3.12 5.97 -1.40
N GLN A 241 3.82 5.00 -0.84
CA GLN A 241 4.83 5.29 0.18
C GLN A 241 6.05 5.98 -0.44
N ARG A 242 6.59 7.00 0.26
CA ARG A 242 7.77 7.77 -0.18
C ARG A 242 8.98 6.88 -0.45
N ARG A 243 9.15 5.80 0.29
CA ARG A 243 10.23 4.82 0.07
C ARG A 243 10.02 3.95 -1.18
N ASN A 244 8.84 3.93 -1.82
CA ASN A 244 8.61 3.19 -3.06
C ASN A 244 9.21 3.95 -4.25
N GLN A 245 10.53 3.99 -4.32
CA GLN A 245 11.29 4.74 -5.31
C GLN A 245 10.99 4.31 -6.76
N ARG A 246 10.57 3.06 -6.97
CA ARG A 246 10.18 2.56 -8.30
C ARG A 246 8.90 3.23 -8.76
N MET A 247 7.89 3.28 -7.88
CA MET A 247 6.63 3.97 -8.15
C MET A 247 6.87 5.46 -8.40
N LEU A 248 7.62 6.13 -7.53
CA LEU A 248 7.92 7.56 -7.68
C LEU A 248 8.57 7.88 -9.03
N ARG A 249 9.54 7.07 -9.49
CA ARG A 249 10.16 7.26 -10.82
C ARG A 249 9.17 7.06 -11.95
N MET A 250 8.25 6.10 -11.84
CA MET A 250 7.20 5.88 -12.84
C MET A 250 6.22 7.07 -12.87
N LEU A 251 5.74 7.51 -11.70
CA LEU A 251 4.82 8.65 -11.59
C LEU A 251 5.41 9.92 -12.20
N LYS A 252 6.69 10.21 -11.89
CA LYS A 252 7.41 11.35 -12.49
C LYS A 252 7.48 11.24 -14.03
N ARG A 253 7.74 10.05 -14.56
CA ARG A 253 7.78 9.81 -16.02
C ARG A 253 6.41 10.01 -16.66
N CYS A 254 5.34 9.58 -15.97
CA CYS A 254 3.96 9.76 -16.41
C CYS A 254 3.40 11.17 -16.12
N ARG A 255 4.23 12.11 -15.64
CA ARG A 255 3.86 13.51 -15.36
C ARG A 255 2.81 13.65 -14.25
N PHE A 256 2.77 12.74 -13.29
CA PHE A 256 2.02 12.97 -12.07
C PHE A 256 2.66 14.11 -11.27
N GLU A 257 1.83 14.97 -10.74
CA GLU A 257 2.22 16.05 -9.84
C GLU A 257 2.05 15.59 -8.39
N TRP A 258 3.07 15.83 -7.56
CA TRP A 258 2.98 15.64 -6.13
C TRP A 258 2.11 16.74 -5.52
N ILE A 259 1.15 16.38 -4.70
CA ILE A 259 0.20 17.31 -4.08
C ILE A 259 0.57 17.54 -2.62
N ARG A 260 0.70 16.47 -1.84
CA ARG A 260 1.01 16.53 -0.41
C ARG A 260 1.42 15.17 0.14
N THR A 261 2.00 15.19 1.31
CA THR A 261 2.04 14.05 2.22
C THR A 261 0.69 13.98 2.95
N GLU A 262 0.01 12.85 2.89
CA GLU A 262 -1.27 12.65 3.61
C GLU A 262 -1.03 12.18 5.04
N GLU A 263 0.02 11.36 5.25
CA GLU A 263 0.34 10.75 6.52
C GLU A 263 1.85 10.47 6.62
N LEU A 264 2.44 10.66 7.78
CA LEU A 264 3.81 10.25 8.06
C LEU A 264 3.85 8.78 8.49
N LEU A 265 4.85 8.06 8.00
CA LEU A 265 5.18 6.71 8.45
C LEU A 265 6.48 6.79 9.26
N LEU A 266 6.32 7.18 10.53
CA LEU A 266 7.46 7.28 11.45
C LEU A 266 8.03 5.90 11.68
N GLY A 267 9.31 5.68 11.40
CA GLY A 267 9.85 4.34 11.41
C GLY A 267 11.32 4.27 11.82
N ARG A 268 11.72 3.06 12.16
CA ARG A 268 13.11 2.71 12.46
C ARG A 268 13.43 1.31 11.95
N ASP A 269 14.69 1.08 11.66
CA ASP A 269 15.16 -0.26 11.33
C ASP A 269 15.37 -1.08 12.62
N ILE A 270 15.01 -2.34 12.58
CA ILE A 270 15.20 -3.28 13.67
C ILE A 270 15.86 -4.57 13.20
#